data_8ec42d3064f62878dddf2ccd7bbc102e
#
_entry.id   8ec42d3064f62878dddf2ccd7bbc102e
#
_cell.length_a   1.000
_cell.length_b   1.000
_cell.length_c   1.000
_cell.angle_alpha   90.00
_cell.angle_beta   90.00
_cell.angle_gamma   90.00
#
_symmetry.space_group_name_H-M   'P 1'
#
loop_
_entity.id
_entity.type
_entity.pdbx_description
1 polymer ?
#
loop_
_entity_poly.entity_id
_entity_poly.type
_entity_poly.pdbx_seq_one_letter_code
_entity_poly.pdbx_strand_id
1 'polypeptide(L)'
;MKTYEYSCNHCSYTIETSGPWPYFGRENKKLCREGQISQPIQGLIAEIYCPVCDRGKEYVIVQYKTPLTSIDDIWLQAAPRKINMMCRKCKSPVFLTLPQGKVTCPRCEKGVFEPYEDITQEYDVSIVLPPKGPLKVKQDGKSIPIPKPTVIIDSAEHMGYTFGRFTNWFAGTIRKRLPVGDYTLLGMEKEIAVERKTLPDLVSSIMAKRSDFISKCERLSSFKKKCFVIEGTLGLLKTPYEQSAAHPNAVLGSIIAAQERWGIPVYFLDNLLLAEEFVASMLSKYHAYHWLESNGYERCLIEGDI
;
A
#
# COMPACT_ATOMS: atom_id res chain seq x y z
N MET A 1 -8.48 -0.37 4.96
CA MET A 1 -9.90 -0.24 5.39
C MET A 1 -10.22 1.22 5.41
N LYS A 2 -11.35 1.66 4.83
CA LYS A 2 -11.71 3.08 4.85
C LYS A 2 -12.98 3.27 5.65
N THR A 3 -12.94 4.20 6.56
CA THR A 3 -14.09 4.79 7.24
C THR A 3 -14.29 6.18 6.68
N TYR A 4 -15.52 6.54 6.38
CA TYR A 4 -15.89 7.85 5.86
C TYR A 4 -16.83 8.50 6.86
N GLU A 5 -16.39 9.59 7.42
CA GLU A 5 -17.18 10.39 8.33
C GLU A 5 -17.73 11.62 7.64
N TYR A 6 -18.97 11.95 7.90
CA TYR A 6 -19.63 13.13 7.35
C TYR A 6 -20.35 13.86 8.48
N SER A 7 -20.27 15.18 8.40
CA SER A 7 -20.92 16.07 9.37
C SER A 7 -21.91 16.98 8.66
N CYS A 8 -23.05 17.24 9.29
CA CYS A 8 -23.99 18.22 8.82
C CYS A 8 -23.46 19.62 9.11
N ASN A 9 -23.33 20.46 8.09
CA ASN A 9 -22.83 21.83 8.20
C ASN A 9 -23.77 22.81 8.94
N HIS A 10 -24.95 22.37 9.35
CA HIS A 10 -25.91 23.20 10.09
C HIS A 10 -26.11 22.74 11.54
N CYS A 11 -26.25 21.42 11.78
CA CYS A 11 -26.59 20.91 13.13
C CYS A 11 -25.54 19.99 13.72
N SER A 12 -24.38 19.85 13.05
CA SER A 12 -23.26 18.99 13.45
C SER A 12 -23.64 17.51 13.68
N TYR A 13 -24.74 17.03 13.09
CA TYR A 13 -25.07 15.63 13.09
C TYR A 13 -24.09 14.87 12.24
N THR A 14 -23.50 13.82 12.79
CA THR A 14 -22.49 12.99 12.11
C THR A 14 -23.07 11.64 11.70
N ILE A 15 -22.59 11.14 10.57
CA ILE A 15 -22.83 9.78 10.09
C ILE A 15 -21.51 9.16 9.69
N GLU A 16 -21.44 7.84 9.75
CA GLU A 16 -20.27 7.07 9.36
C GLU A 16 -20.67 6.00 8.35
N THR A 17 -19.77 5.79 7.36
CA THR A 17 -19.83 4.65 6.45
C THR A 17 -18.45 4.02 6.37
N SER A 18 -18.37 2.74 6.00
CA SER A 18 -17.08 2.07 6.02
C SER A 18 -17.01 0.86 5.08
N GLY A 19 -15.80 0.50 4.65
CA GLY A 19 -15.55 -0.59 3.71
C GLY A 19 -14.89 -0.10 2.42
N PRO A 20 -14.82 -0.94 1.38
CA PRO A 20 -15.28 -2.33 1.36
C PRO A 20 -14.40 -3.30 2.15
N TRP A 21 -14.99 -4.40 2.63
CA TRP A 21 -14.28 -5.52 3.24
C TRP A 21 -14.55 -6.82 2.50
N PRO A 22 -13.58 -7.76 2.47
CA PRO A 22 -13.86 -9.14 2.10
C PRO A 22 -14.92 -9.74 3.03
N TYR A 23 -15.81 -10.59 2.50
CA TYR A 23 -16.61 -11.45 3.32
C TYR A 23 -16.49 -12.91 2.90
N PHE A 24 -16.53 -13.80 3.88
CA PHE A 24 -16.22 -15.23 3.74
C PHE A 24 -17.46 -16.10 3.78
N GLY A 25 -18.63 -15.51 3.86
CA GLY A 25 -19.92 -16.22 3.92
C GLY A 25 -20.87 -15.63 4.95
N ARG A 26 -21.83 -16.46 5.35
CA ARG A 26 -22.79 -16.10 6.40
C ARG A 26 -22.80 -17.15 7.50
N GLU A 27 -22.68 -16.69 8.72
CA GLU A 27 -22.84 -17.50 9.90
C GLU A 27 -24.02 -16.92 10.73
N ASN A 28 -24.96 -17.78 11.12
CA ASN A 28 -26.18 -17.36 11.84
C ASN A 28 -26.88 -16.14 11.22
N LYS A 29 -26.99 -16.12 9.87
CA LYS A 29 -27.55 -15.03 9.06
C LYS A 29 -26.75 -13.72 9.06
N LYS A 30 -25.64 -13.62 9.80
CA LYS A 30 -24.73 -12.47 9.77
C LYS A 30 -23.65 -12.67 8.71
N LEU A 31 -23.16 -11.57 8.16
CA LEU A 31 -22.04 -11.58 7.21
C LEU A 31 -20.74 -11.74 8.01
N CYS A 32 -19.89 -12.69 7.59
CA CYS A 32 -18.60 -12.94 8.25
C CYS A 32 -17.52 -12.09 7.59
N ARG A 33 -16.95 -11.15 8.34
CA ARG A 33 -15.80 -10.32 7.94
C ARG A 33 -14.46 -10.98 8.23
N GLU A 34 -14.42 -11.89 9.19
CA GLU A 34 -13.25 -12.65 9.57
C GLU A 34 -13.36 -14.06 9.01
N GLY A 35 -12.34 -14.48 8.31
CA GLY A 35 -12.21 -15.83 7.77
C GLY A 35 -10.95 -16.50 8.28
N GLN A 36 -10.96 -17.83 8.36
CA GLN A 36 -9.72 -18.59 8.56
C GLN A 36 -8.85 -18.45 7.31
N ILE A 37 -7.53 -18.58 7.47
CA ILE A 37 -6.52 -18.37 6.40
C ILE A 37 -6.81 -19.15 5.09
N SER A 38 -7.61 -20.21 5.16
CA SER A 38 -7.99 -21.07 4.02
C SER A 38 -9.42 -20.84 3.51
N GLN A 39 -10.20 -19.92 4.10
CA GLN A 39 -11.57 -19.68 3.65
C GLN A 39 -11.62 -18.82 2.40
N PRO A 40 -12.31 -19.25 1.35
CA PRO A 40 -12.42 -18.47 0.12
C PRO A 40 -13.29 -17.24 0.32
N ILE A 41 -12.88 -16.12 -0.32
CA ILE A 41 -13.58 -14.84 -0.28
C ILE A 41 -14.80 -14.92 -1.22
N GLN A 42 -15.98 -14.76 -0.66
CA GLN A 42 -17.27 -14.86 -1.38
C GLN A 42 -17.63 -13.56 -2.10
N GLY A 43 -17.06 -12.44 -1.68
CA GLY A 43 -17.36 -11.12 -2.24
C GLY A 43 -16.89 -9.99 -1.34
N LEU A 44 -17.49 -8.81 -1.52
CA LEU A 44 -17.22 -7.62 -0.73
C LEU A 44 -18.48 -7.11 -0.05
N ILE A 45 -18.34 -6.61 1.17
CA ILE A 45 -19.38 -5.93 1.94
C ILE A 45 -18.92 -4.54 2.34
N ALA A 46 -19.87 -3.65 2.55
CA ALA A 46 -19.64 -2.31 3.08
C ALA A 46 -20.77 -1.89 3.99
N GLU A 47 -20.46 -1.05 4.96
CA GLU A 47 -21.45 -0.32 5.75
C GLU A 47 -21.82 0.95 5.01
N ILE A 48 -23.06 1.07 4.61
CA ILE A 48 -23.56 2.16 3.77
C ILE A 48 -24.74 2.84 4.43
N TYR A 49 -24.93 4.12 4.11
CA TYR A 49 -25.93 4.95 4.74
C TYR A 49 -27.14 5.22 3.84
N CYS A 50 -28.33 5.19 4.44
CA CYS A 50 -29.57 5.59 3.79
C CYS A 50 -30.07 6.92 4.38
N PRO A 51 -30.05 8.02 3.61
CA PRO A 51 -30.46 9.33 4.10
C PRO A 51 -31.94 9.42 4.43
N VAL A 52 -32.79 8.65 3.74
CA VAL A 52 -34.24 8.67 3.98
C VAL A 52 -34.63 7.88 5.24
N CYS A 53 -33.90 6.82 5.56
CA CYS A 53 -34.15 6.02 6.77
C CYS A 53 -33.28 6.45 7.96
N ASP A 54 -32.38 7.39 7.77
CA ASP A 54 -31.38 7.86 8.74
C ASP A 54 -30.66 6.71 9.47
N ARG A 55 -30.00 5.81 8.69
CA ARG A 55 -29.28 4.68 9.27
C ARG A 55 -28.23 4.08 8.35
N GLY A 56 -27.11 3.68 8.95
CA GLY A 56 -26.14 2.79 8.39
C GLY A 56 -26.58 1.32 8.43
N LYS A 57 -26.15 0.54 7.47
CA LYS A 57 -26.35 -0.91 7.41
C LYS A 57 -25.34 -1.58 6.51
N GLU A 58 -24.98 -2.81 6.86
CA GLU A 58 -24.15 -3.65 5.99
C GLU A 58 -24.89 -4.15 4.75
N TYR A 59 -24.23 -4.03 3.61
CA TYR A 59 -24.68 -4.57 2.33
C TYR A 59 -23.57 -5.35 1.65
N VAL A 60 -23.95 -6.44 1.00
CA VAL A 60 -23.07 -7.12 0.02
C VAL A 60 -23.05 -6.22 -1.22
N ILE A 61 -21.89 -5.69 -1.54
CA ILE A 61 -21.70 -4.78 -2.68
C ILE A 61 -21.17 -5.51 -3.92
N VAL A 62 -20.44 -6.59 -3.71
CA VAL A 62 -19.97 -7.50 -4.78
C VAL A 62 -20.15 -8.94 -4.30
N GLN A 63 -20.63 -9.80 -5.18
CA GLN A 63 -20.64 -11.24 -4.96
C GLN A 63 -19.92 -11.90 -6.13
N TYR A 64 -18.89 -12.70 -5.83
CA TYR A 64 -18.15 -13.42 -6.84
C TYR A 64 -18.90 -14.71 -7.23
N LYS A 65 -18.95 -15.00 -8.52
CA LYS A 65 -19.50 -16.29 -9.02
C LYS A 65 -18.63 -17.46 -8.60
N THR A 66 -17.31 -17.26 -8.65
CA THR A 66 -16.30 -18.19 -8.14
C THR A 66 -15.59 -17.52 -6.97
N PRO A 67 -15.65 -18.09 -5.77
CA PRO A 67 -14.97 -17.55 -4.61
C PRO A 67 -13.46 -17.41 -4.86
N LEU A 68 -12.86 -16.35 -4.35
CA LEU A 68 -11.45 -16.05 -4.53
C LEU A 68 -10.63 -16.68 -3.40
N THR A 69 -9.46 -17.20 -3.73
CA THR A 69 -8.55 -17.84 -2.75
C THR A 69 -7.54 -16.88 -2.14
N SER A 70 -7.39 -15.68 -2.72
CA SER A 70 -6.48 -14.65 -2.25
C SER A 70 -7.13 -13.27 -2.25
N ILE A 71 -6.72 -12.44 -1.29
CA ILE A 71 -7.07 -11.00 -1.27
C ILE A 71 -6.50 -10.29 -2.51
N ASP A 72 -5.36 -10.73 -3.01
CA ASP A 72 -4.73 -10.14 -4.19
C ASP A 72 -5.60 -10.30 -5.45
N ASP A 73 -6.38 -11.38 -5.55
CA ASP A 73 -7.31 -11.61 -6.64
C ASP A 73 -8.49 -10.60 -6.63
N ILE A 74 -8.85 -10.06 -5.46
CA ILE A 74 -9.89 -9.04 -5.32
C ILE A 74 -9.52 -7.80 -6.14
N TRP A 75 -8.27 -7.38 -6.05
CA TRP A 75 -7.79 -6.16 -6.70
C TRP A 75 -7.65 -6.31 -8.21
N LEU A 76 -7.37 -7.51 -8.69
CA LEU A 76 -7.32 -7.82 -10.12
C LEU A 76 -8.70 -7.86 -10.78
N GLN A 77 -9.74 -8.23 -10.01
CA GLN A 77 -11.11 -8.40 -10.52
C GLN A 77 -12.06 -7.24 -10.18
N ALA A 78 -11.71 -6.42 -9.22
CA ALA A 78 -12.51 -5.27 -8.79
C ALA A 78 -12.31 -4.05 -9.70
N ALA A 79 -12.67 -4.15 -10.97
CA ALA A 79 -13.01 -2.94 -11.72
C ALA A 79 -14.21 -2.28 -10.99
N PRO A 80 -14.18 -0.99 -10.65
CA PRO A 80 -15.27 -0.33 -9.95
C PRO A 80 -16.50 -0.31 -10.85
N ARG A 81 -17.37 -1.32 -10.73
CA ARG A 81 -18.69 -1.25 -11.31
C ARG A 81 -19.50 -0.27 -10.46
N LYS A 82 -20.06 0.75 -11.05
CA LYS A 82 -21.09 1.59 -10.41
C LYS A 82 -22.17 0.66 -9.86
N ILE A 83 -22.21 0.49 -8.53
CA ILE A 83 -23.20 -0.32 -7.88
C ILE A 83 -24.37 0.59 -7.58
N ASN A 84 -25.48 0.34 -8.26
CA ASN A 84 -26.72 1.07 -8.01
C ASN A 84 -27.39 0.46 -6.77
N MET A 85 -26.98 0.95 -5.58
CA MET A 85 -27.45 0.40 -4.33
C MET A 85 -28.71 1.12 -3.84
N MET A 86 -29.71 0.34 -3.46
CA MET A 86 -31.00 0.83 -2.98
C MET A 86 -31.27 0.33 -1.57
N CYS A 87 -31.81 1.19 -0.72
CA CYS A 87 -32.24 0.81 0.62
C CYS A 87 -33.29 -0.29 0.56
N ARG A 88 -33.10 -1.36 1.32
CA ARG A 88 -34.04 -2.51 1.33
C ARG A 88 -35.42 -2.11 1.90
N LYS A 89 -35.48 -1.06 2.73
CA LYS A 89 -36.72 -0.60 3.38
C LYS A 89 -37.47 0.41 2.50
N CYS A 90 -36.84 1.54 2.15
CA CYS A 90 -37.50 2.66 1.47
C CYS A 90 -37.24 2.73 -0.03
N LYS A 91 -36.38 1.85 -0.56
CA LYS A 91 -35.97 1.81 -1.99
C LYS A 91 -35.26 3.08 -2.47
N SER A 92 -34.86 3.99 -1.59
CA SER A 92 -34.05 5.14 -1.94
C SER A 92 -32.59 4.77 -2.14
N PRO A 93 -31.84 5.53 -2.95
CA PRO A 93 -30.40 5.34 -3.11
C PRO A 93 -29.67 5.43 -1.76
N VAL A 94 -28.68 4.59 -1.60
CA VAL A 94 -27.78 4.56 -0.44
C VAL A 94 -26.36 4.83 -0.91
N PHE A 95 -25.48 5.24 -0.01
CA PHE A 95 -24.10 5.55 -0.38
C PHE A 95 -23.08 5.04 0.64
N LEU A 96 -21.94 4.67 0.12
CA LEU A 96 -20.70 4.42 0.87
C LEU A 96 -19.90 5.73 0.99
N THR A 97 -19.76 6.45 -0.13
CA THR A 97 -19.17 7.79 -0.20
C THR A 97 -20.24 8.76 -0.70
N LEU A 98 -20.15 10.02 -0.32
CA LEU A 98 -21.10 11.06 -0.79
C LEU A 98 -21.24 10.99 -2.31
N PRO A 99 -22.47 10.96 -2.84
CA PRO A 99 -22.72 11.03 -4.26
C PRO A 99 -22.26 12.40 -4.81
N GLN A 100 -22.17 12.51 -6.15
CA GLN A 100 -21.90 13.79 -6.80
C GLN A 100 -23.12 14.74 -6.67
N GLY A 101 -23.42 15.14 -5.46
CA GLY A 101 -24.55 16.02 -5.14
C GLY A 101 -24.71 16.14 -3.63
N LYS A 102 -25.40 17.18 -3.22
CA LYS A 102 -25.62 17.47 -1.81
C LYS A 102 -26.64 16.48 -1.23
N VAL A 103 -26.30 15.85 -0.12
CA VAL A 103 -27.23 15.01 0.65
C VAL A 103 -27.74 15.83 1.83
N THR A 104 -29.04 16.10 1.83
CA THR A 104 -29.70 16.86 2.91
C THR A 104 -29.69 16.07 4.21
N CYS A 105 -29.37 16.73 5.31
CA CYS A 105 -29.39 16.13 6.64
C CYS A 105 -30.82 15.75 7.03
N PRO A 106 -31.11 14.47 7.37
CA PRO A 106 -32.47 14.05 7.74
C PRO A 106 -32.91 14.55 9.11
N ARG A 107 -31.98 15.06 9.92
CA ARG A 107 -32.32 15.57 11.28
C ARG A 107 -32.74 17.01 11.30
N CYS A 108 -32.09 17.86 10.53
CA CYS A 108 -32.44 19.29 10.58
C CYS A 108 -33.11 19.78 9.28
N GLU A 109 -33.07 18.99 8.22
CA GLU A 109 -33.63 19.27 6.88
C GLU A 109 -33.16 20.59 6.25
N LYS A 110 -32.21 21.27 6.89
CA LYS A 110 -31.64 22.57 6.47
C LYS A 110 -30.21 22.46 5.98
N GLY A 111 -29.38 21.68 6.67
CA GLY A 111 -27.98 21.48 6.32
C GLY A 111 -27.79 20.32 5.36
N VAL A 112 -26.57 20.22 4.84
CA VAL A 112 -26.11 19.10 4.02
C VAL A 112 -24.92 18.42 4.67
N PHE A 113 -24.73 17.14 4.39
CA PHE A 113 -23.55 16.43 4.83
C PHE A 113 -22.34 16.86 4.01
N GLU A 114 -21.26 17.14 4.72
CA GLU A 114 -19.94 17.42 4.18
C GLU A 114 -18.98 16.39 4.76
N PRO A 115 -17.91 16.00 4.02
CA PRO A 115 -16.87 15.15 4.58
C PRO A 115 -16.37 15.80 5.87
N TYR A 116 -16.30 15.02 6.95
CA TYR A 116 -15.61 15.48 8.15
C TYR A 116 -14.12 15.57 7.76
N GLU A 117 -13.55 16.76 7.83
CA GLU A 117 -12.14 16.96 7.60
C GLU A 117 -11.33 16.34 8.74
N ASP A 118 -11.21 15.03 8.74
CA ASP A 118 -10.13 14.41 9.46
C ASP A 118 -8.85 14.63 8.62
N ILE A 119 -7.85 15.26 9.25
CA ILE A 119 -6.57 15.66 8.64
C ILE A 119 -5.74 14.43 8.19
N THR A 120 -6.21 13.25 8.45
CA THR A 120 -5.73 12.00 7.85
C THR A 120 -6.41 11.81 6.50
N GLN A 121 -5.93 12.52 5.48
CA GLN A 121 -6.16 12.10 4.10
C GLN A 121 -5.50 10.73 3.90
N GLU A 122 -6.20 9.65 4.25
CA GLU A 122 -5.88 8.35 3.70
C GLU A 122 -6.18 8.39 2.20
N TYR A 123 -5.16 8.64 1.41
CA TYR A 123 -5.23 8.50 -0.03
C TYR A 123 -5.76 7.10 -0.37
N ASP A 124 -6.69 7.02 -1.32
CA ASP A 124 -7.22 5.75 -1.81
C ASP A 124 -6.14 4.97 -2.57
N VAL A 125 -5.30 4.28 -1.82
CA VAL A 125 -4.19 3.49 -2.35
C VAL A 125 -4.68 2.22 -3.03
N SER A 126 -5.97 1.89 -2.90
CA SER A 126 -6.59 0.77 -3.60
C SER A 126 -6.58 0.92 -5.12
N ILE A 127 -6.17 2.10 -5.63
CA ILE A 127 -6.14 2.44 -7.06
C ILE A 127 -4.72 2.52 -7.61
N VAL A 128 -3.70 2.14 -6.87
CA VAL A 128 -2.34 2.06 -7.43
C VAL A 128 -2.31 0.95 -8.49
N LEU A 129 -2.47 1.37 -9.73
CA LEU A 129 -2.41 0.45 -10.87
C LEU A 129 -0.95 0.09 -11.15
N PRO A 130 -0.64 -1.19 -11.36
CA PRO A 130 0.69 -1.56 -11.80
C PRO A 130 1.00 -0.92 -13.17
N PRO A 131 2.26 -0.56 -13.43
CA PRO A 131 2.65 0.07 -14.68
C PRO A 131 2.37 -0.79 -15.90
N LYS A 132 1.98 -0.14 -17.00
CA LYS A 132 1.53 -0.78 -18.23
C LYS A 132 2.67 -1.12 -19.17
N GLY A 133 3.46 -2.05 -18.94
CA GLY A 133 4.41 -2.51 -19.96
C GLY A 133 5.85 -2.62 -19.47
N PRO A 134 6.70 -3.30 -20.26
CA PRO A 134 8.11 -3.45 -19.94
C PRO A 134 8.86 -2.12 -20.11
N LEU A 135 9.95 -1.97 -19.36
CA LEU A 135 10.87 -0.85 -19.57
C LEU A 135 11.53 -0.95 -20.95
N LYS A 136 11.66 0.19 -21.61
CA LYS A 136 12.22 0.29 -22.95
C LYS A 136 13.11 1.51 -23.06
N VAL A 137 14.12 1.42 -23.95
CA VAL A 137 14.93 2.56 -24.35
C VAL A 137 14.60 2.94 -25.79
N LYS A 138 14.54 4.24 -26.09
CA LYS A 138 14.40 4.74 -27.46
C LYS A 138 15.76 5.17 -27.99
N GLN A 139 16.16 4.61 -29.12
CA GLN A 139 17.34 5.03 -29.86
C GLN A 139 17.06 4.96 -31.35
N ASP A 140 17.43 6.01 -32.08
CA ASP A 140 17.28 6.12 -33.54
C ASP A 140 15.87 5.75 -34.06
N GLY A 141 14.84 6.18 -33.32
CA GLY A 141 13.45 5.89 -33.65
C GLY A 141 12.97 4.47 -33.34
N LYS A 142 13.85 3.61 -32.82
CA LYS A 142 13.51 2.25 -32.42
C LYS A 142 13.31 2.17 -30.92
N SER A 143 12.31 1.38 -30.48
CA SER A 143 12.04 1.07 -29.08
C SER A 143 12.64 -0.30 -28.77
N ILE A 144 13.65 -0.35 -27.90
CA ILE A 144 14.39 -1.56 -27.53
C ILE A 144 13.94 -1.97 -26.12
N PRO A 145 13.38 -3.17 -25.93
CA PRO A 145 12.97 -3.64 -24.62
C PRO A 145 14.19 -3.95 -23.75
N ILE A 146 14.18 -3.49 -22.51
CA ILE A 146 15.20 -3.83 -21.51
C ILE A 146 14.83 -5.21 -20.92
N PRO A 147 15.79 -6.14 -20.79
CA PRO A 147 15.53 -7.44 -20.17
C PRO A 147 14.98 -7.29 -18.75
N LYS A 148 14.04 -8.15 -18.41
CA LYS A 148 13.44 -8.15 -17.08
C LYS A 148 14.36 -8.81 -16.05
N PRO A 149 14.71 -8.17 -14.92
CA PRO A 149 15.45 -8.83 -13.87
C PRO A 149 14.57 -9.78 -13.06
N THR A 150 15.22 -10.66 -12.28
CA THR A 150 14.56 -11.49 -11.26
C THR A 150 14.82 -10.88 -9.88
N VAL A 151 13.79 -10.71 -9.09
CA VAL A 151 13.91 -10.21 -7.70
C VAL A 151 14.26 -11.37 -6.78
N ILE A 152 15.21 -11.14 -5.88
CA ILE A 152 15.49 -12.03 -4.76
C ILE A 152 14.83 -11.44 -3.51
N ILE A 153 14.01 -12.25 -2.86
CA ILE A 153 13.38 -11.96 -1.57
C ILE A 153 14.10 -12.77 -0.50
N ASP A 154 14.51 -12.13 0.60
CA ASP A 154 15.13 -12.87 1.71
C ASP A 154 14.19 -13.97 2.21
N SER A 155 14.71 -15.17 2.39
CA SER A 155 13.92 -16.29 2.89
C SER A 155 13.40 -16.09 4.32
N ALA A 156 13.98 -15.19 5.10
CA ALA A 156 13.49 -14.80 6.43
C ALA A 156 12.39 -13.75 6.41
N GLU A 157 12.11 -13.12 5.24
CA GLU A 157 11.01 -12.18 5.09
C GLU A 157 9.70 -12.95 4.84
N HIS A 158 8.84 -13.04 5.86
CA HIS A 158 7.61 -13.84 5.79
C HIS A 158 6.40 -13.04 5.30
N MET A 159 6.35 -11.74 5.60
CA MET A 159 5.22 -10.85 5.31
C MET A 159 5.59 -9.75 4.32
N GLY A 160 6.54 -10.04 3.44
CA GLY A 160 7.10 -9.08 2.49
C GLY A 160 6.33 -8.93 1.20
N TYR A 161 6.87 -8.09 0.31
CA TYR A 161 6.32 -7.84 -1.00
C TYR A 161 6.43 -9.08 -1.89
N THR A 162 5.40 -9.31 -2.69
CA THR A 162 5.35 -10.45 -3.62
C THR A 162 5.79 -10.08 -5.03
N PHE A 163 5.70 -8.80 -5.37
CA PHE A 163 5.90 -8.23 -6.71
C PHE A 163 4.98 -8.82 -7.78
N GLY A 164 3.92 -9.50 -7.40
CA GLY A 164 2.98 -10.14 -8.32
C GLY A 164 2.27 -9.16 -9.27
N ARG A 165 2.11 -7.89 -8.87
CA ARG A 165 1.54 -6.82 -9.69
C ARG A 165 2.51 -6.30 -10.77
N PHE A 166 3.81 -6.63 -10.71
CA PHE A 166 4.88 -6.06 -11.52
C PHE A 166 5.47 -7.04 -12.52
N THR A 167 4.68 -7.98 -13.02
CA THR A 167 5.09 -8.98 -14.03
C THR A 167 5.58 -8.37 -15.35
N ASN A 168 5.24 -7.11 -15.61
CA ASN A 168 5.76 -6.38 -16.76
C ASN A 168 7.20 -5.89 -16.54
N TRP A 169 7.65 -5.74 -15.29
CA TRP A 169 8.99 -5.26 -14.95
C TRP A 169 9.95 -6.39 -14.56
N PHE A 170 9.44 -7.47 -13.99
CA PHE A 170 10.23 -8.58 -13.49
C PHE A 170 9.95 -9.88 -14.24
N ALA A 171 10.99 -10.69 -14.42
CA ALA A 171 10.85 -12.03 -14.95
C ALA A 171 10.22 -13.00 -13.93
N GLY A 172 10.38 -12.68 -12.65
CA GLY A 172 9.84 -13.43 -11.54
C GLY A 172 10.54 -13.10 -10.22
N THR A 173 10.22 -13.86 -9.20
CA THR A 173 10.82 -13.75 -7.86
C THR A 173 11.39 -15.09 -7.42
N ILE A 174 12.47 -15.07 -6.65
CA ILE A 174 13.03 -16.25 -5.98
C ILE A 174 13.27 -15.95 -4.51
N ARG A 175 13.12 -16.94 -3.64
CA ARG A 175 13.45 -16.83 -2.22
C ARG A 175 14.83 -17.42 -1.97
N LYS A 176 15.71 -16.60 -1.38
CA LYS A 176 17.09 -17.00 -1.04
C LYS A 176 17.52 -16.23 0.19
N ARG A 177 18.27 -16.86 1.09
CA ARG A 177 18.84 -16.16 2.24
C ARG A 177 19.80 -15.05 1.77
N LEU A 178 19.53 -13.83 2.22
CA LEU A 178 20.38 -12.66 1.97
C LEU A 178 21.26 -12.38 3.20
N PRO A 179 22.52 -11.94 3.00
CA PRO A 179 23.39 -11.55 4.11
C PRO A 179 22.90 -10.26 4.79
N VAL A 180 22.24 -9.36 4.02
CA VAL A 180 21.66 -8.11 4.50
C VAL A 180 20.61 -7.60 3.52
N GLY A 181 19.57 -6.94 4.06
CA GLY A 181 18.44 -6.48 3.28
C GLY A 181 17.41 -7.58 3.03
N ASP A 182 16.23 -7.18 2.62
CA ASP A 182 15.09 -8.08 2.39
C ASP A 182 14.87 -8.31 0.89
N TYR A 183 15.30 -7.35 0.04
CA TYR A 183 15.14 -7.42 -1.42
C TYR A 183 16.40 -7.00 -2.14
N THR A 184 16.70 -7.74 -3.22
CA THR A 184 17.78 -7.44 -4.16
C THR A 184 17.44 -8.02 -5.55
N LEU A 185 18.38 -7.98 -6.49
CA LEU A 185 18.26 -8.54 -7.82
C LEU A 185 19.25 -9.68 -8.04
N LEU A 186 18.82 -10.69 -8.79
CA LEU A 186 19.68 -11.81 -9.17
C LEU A 186 20.87 -11.32 -10.00
N GLY A 187 22.07 -11.66 -9.55
CA GLY A 187 23.34 -11.18 -10.13
C GLY A 187 23.81 -9.82 -9.61
N MET A 188 23.03 -9.14 -8.76
CA MET A 188 23.36 -7.83 -8.18
C MET A 188 23.33 -7.84 -6.64
N GLU A 189 23.49 -9.03 -6.04
CA GLU A 189 23.36 -9.25 -4.58
C GLU A 189 24.40 -8.49 -3.74
N LYS A 190 25.44 -7.93 -4.38
CA LYS A 190 26.47 -7.10 -3.74
C LYS A 190 26.37 -5.62 -4.12
N GLU A 191 25.43 -5.26 -4.99
CA GLU A 191 25.30 -3.91 -5.51
C GLU A 191 24.10 -3.15 -4.97
N ILE A 192 22.94 -3.83 -4.86
CA ILE A 192 21.70 -3.23 -4.37
C ILE A 192 21.11 -4.03 -3.23
N ALA A 193 20.70 -3.34 -2.15
CA ALA A 193 19.99 -3.93 -1.04
C ALA A 193 18.92 -2.98 -0.53
N VAL A 194 17.71 -3.49 -0.35
CA VAL A 194 16.58 -2.80 0.23
C VAL A 194 16.20 -3.48 1.54
N GLU A 195 16.16 -2.72 2.61
CA GLU A 195 15.68 -3.17 3.90
C GLU A 195 14.27 -2.61 4.16
N ARG A 196 13.31 -3.50 4.35
CA ARG A 196 11.93 -3.18 4.69
C ARG A 196 11.73 -3.16 6.21
N LYS A 197 10.97 -2.22 6.71
CA LYS A 197 10.52 -2.23 8.11
C LYS A 197 9.12 -1.66 8.24
N THR A 198 8.32 -2.26 9.10
CA THR A 198 7.14 -1.59 9.64
C THR A 198 7.60 -0.52 10.63
N LEU A 199 6.76 0.48 10.88
CA LEU A 199 7.10 1.53 11.86
C LEU A 199 7.35 0.97 13.26
N PRO A 200 6.54 0.02 13.82
CA PRO A 200 6.83 -0.62 15.10
C PRO A 200 8.18 -1.37 15.12
N ASP A 201 8.52 -2.08 14.03
CA ASP A 201 9.79 -2.79 13.93
C ASP A 201 10.99 -1.85 13.88
N LEU A 202 10.84 -0.69 13.24
CA LEU A 202 11.86 0.35 13.22
C LEU A 202 12.11 0.89 14.64
N VAL A 203 11.05 1.24 15.36
CA VAL A 203 11.13 1.73 16.74
C VAL A 203 11.79 0.69 17.65
N SER A 204 11.35 -0.56 17.57
CA SER A 204 11.92 -1.68 18.31
C SER A 204 13.41 -1.89 17.99
N SER A 205 13.77 -1.83 16.70
CA SER A 205 15.16 -2.00 16.26
C SER A 205 16.07 -0.90 16.79
N ILE A 206 15.61 0.34 16.82
CA ILE A 206 16.40 1.50 17.28
C ILE A 206 16.54 1.48 18.81
N MET A 207 15.49 1.09 19.52
CA MET A 207 15.45 1.18 21.00
C MET A 207 15.97 -0.07 21.69
N ALA A 208 15.41 -1.23 21.34
CA ALA A 208 15.71 -2.48 22.03
C ALA A 208 16.88 -3.26 21.40
N LYS A 209 17.10 -3.11 20.09
CA LYS A 209 18.12 -3.84 19.33
C LYS A 209 19.12 -2.91 18.65
N ARG A 210 19.53 -1.86 19.35
CA ARG A 210 20.34 -0.78 18.78
C ARG A 210 21.68 -1.25 18.19
N SER A 211 22.36 -2.17 18.82
CA SER A 211 23.61 -2.78 18.31
C SER A 211 23.40 -3.46 16.97
N ASP A 212 22.32 -4.24 16.85
CA ASP A 212 21.97 -4.96 15.63
C ASP A 212 21.59 -4.00 14.51
N PHE A 213 20.86 -2.92 14.86
CA PHE A 213 20.51 -1.86 13.92
C PHE A 213 21.77 -1.16 13.36
N ILE A 214 22.70 -0.80 14.23
CA ILE A 214 23.99 -0.18 13.82
C ILE A 214 24.78 -1.14 12.93
N SER A 215 24.95 -2.38 13.34
CA SER A 215 25.64 -3.41 12.57
C SER A 215 24.99 -3.65 11.20
N LYS A 216 23.66 -3.57 11.11
CA LYS A 216 22.93 -3.64 9.85
C LYS A 216 23.22 -2.42 8.99
N CYS A 217 23.22 -1.20 9.53
CA CYS A 217 23.60 0.00 8.81
C CYS A 217 25.03 -0.08 8.26
N GLU A 218 25.97 -0.55 9.05
CA GLU A 218 27.36 -0.77 8.63
C GLU A 218 27.47 -1.71 7.42
N ARG A 219 26.75 -2.83 7.46
CA ARG A 219 26.72 -3.77 6.32
C ARG A 219 26.03 -3.18 5.10
N LEU A 220 24.90 -2.49 5.26
CA LEU A 220 24.18 -1.82 4.18
C LEU A 220 25.04 -0.74 3.52
N SER A 221 25.88 -0.04 4.29
CA SER A 221 26.69 1.08 3.78
C SER A 221 27.62 0.68 2.62
N SER A 222 28.03 -0.59 2.53
CA SER A 222 28.90 -1.09 1.47
C SER A 222 28.23 -1.24 0.10
N PHE A 223 26.89 -1.20 0.04
CA PHE A 223 26.17 -1.33 -1.22
C PHE A 223 26.17 -0.01 -2.00
N LYS A 224 26.27 -0.07 -3.32
CA LYS A 224 26.14 1.08 -4.21
C LYS A 224 24.77 1.71 -4.07
N LYS A 225 23.71 0.90 -4.15
CA LYS A 225 22.32 1.30 -3.93
C LYS A 225 21.79 0.59 -2.69
N LYS A 226 21.30 1.38 -1.77
CA LYS A 226 20.76 0.90 -0.49
C LYS A 226 19.69 1.84 0.00
N CYS A 227 18.72 1.33 0.74
CA CYS A 227 17.77 2.16 1.48
C CYS A 227 17.06 1.37 2.57
N PHE A 228 16.49 2.11 3.51
CA PHE A 228 15.37 1.66 4.32
C PHE A 228 14.05 2.10 3.67
N VAL A 229 13.10 1.19 3.62
CA VAL A 229 11.71 1.46 3.26
C VAL A 229 10.87 1.21 4.49
N ILE A 230 10.22 2.26 4.99
CA ILE A 230 9.43 2.23 6.21
C ILE A 230 7.97 2.34 5.84
N GLU A 231 7.19 1.32 6.22
CA GLU A 231 5.74 1.34 6.07
C GLU A 231 5.13 2.18 7.20
N GLY A 232 4.73 3.39 6.85
CA GLY A 232 4.19 4.41 7.75
C GLY A 232 4.59 5.81 7.33
N THR A 233 4.00 6.80 7.94
CA THR A 233 4.27 8.22 7.65
C THR A 233 5.26 8.82 8.65
N LEU A 234 5.92 9.89 8.23
CA LEU A 234 6.75 10.68 9.15
C LEU A 234 5.89 11.29 10.27
N GLY A 235 4.62 11.59 10.01
CA GLY A 235 3.66 12.04 11.02
C GLY A 235 3.47 10.99 12.11
N LEU A 236 3.22 9.73 11.74
CA LEU A 236 3.09 8.63 12.69
C LEU A 236 4.39 8.39 13.49
N LEU A 237 5.56 8.57 12.86
CA LEU A 237 6.82 8.49 13.57
C LEU A 237 6.92 9.53 14.70
N LYS A 238 6.29 10.69 14.55
CA LYS A 238 6.33 11.80 15.51
C LYS A 238 5.24 11.73 16.59
N THR A 239 4.34 10.77 16.51
CA THR A 239 3.32 10.50 17.54
C THR A 239 3.87 9.61 18.66
N PRO A 240 3.34 9.68 19.89
CA PRO A 240 3.68 8.74 20.94
C PRO A 240 3.37 7.31 20.53
N TYR A 241 4.23 6.36 20.90
CA TYR A 241 4.07 4.94 20.56
C TYR A 241 3.29 4.22 21.66
N GLU A 242 2.23 3.52 21.31
CA GLU A 242 1.39 2.78 22.28
C GLU A 242 2.17 1.67 23.02
N GLN A 243 3.14 1.05 22.36
CA GLN A 243 3.87 -0.11 22.88
C GLN A 243 5.35 0.22 23.23
N SER A 244 5.72 1.51 23.27
CA SER A 244 7.09 1.90 23.54
C SER A 244 7.17 3.23 24.25
N ALA A 245 8.00 3.30 25.31
CA ALA A 245 8.34 4.57 25.96
C ALA A 245 9.36 5.41 25.18
N ALA A 246 9.68 5.03 23.95
CA ALA A 246 10.63 5.75 23.11
C ALA A 246 10.12 7.16 22.80
N HIS A 247 11.00 8.13 23.00
CA HIS A 247 10.67 9.50 22.58
C HIS A 247 10.78 9.59 21.02
N PRO A 248 9.76 10.09 20.31
CA PRO A 248 9.77 10.15 18.85
C PRO A 248 10.96 10.86 18.25
N ASN A 249 11.46 11.93 18.90
CA ASN A 249 12.66 12.64 18.44
C ASN A 249 13.93 11.79 18.53
N ALA A 250 14.04 10.85 19.47
CA ALA A 250 15.19 9.95 19.55
C ALA A 250 15.19 8.96 18.38
N VAL A 251 14.02 8.47 17.97
CA VAL A 251 13.87 7.61 16.80
C VAL A 251 14.23 8.39 15.53
N LEU A 252 13.67 9.58 15.34
CA LEU A 252 13.99 10.44 14.20
C LEU A 252 15.49 10.77 14.15
N GLY A 253 16.10 11.11 15.29
CA GLY A 253 17.55 11.37 15.36
C GLY A 253 18.40 10.17 14.94
N SER A 254 17.96 8.94 15.25
CA SER A 254 18.66 7.72 14.83
C SER A 254 18.52 7.48 13.31
N ILE A 255 17.39 7.84 12.71
CA ILE A 255 17.17 7.77 11.26
C ILE A 255 18.08 8.78 10.54
N ILE A 256 18.12 10.01 11.02
CA ILE A 256 19.01 11.06 10.47
C ILE A 256 20.47 10.60 10.59
N ALA A 257 20.86 10.03 11.74
CA ALA A 257 22.20 9.50 11.91
C ALA A 257 22.53 8.35 10.92
N ALA A 258 21.55 7.50 10.59
CA ALA A 258 21.73 6.45 9.59
C ALA A 258 21.98 7.04 8.19
N GLN A 259 21.27 8.10 7.82
CA GLN A 259 21.49 8.79 6.55
C GLN A 259 22.86 9.48 6.50
N GLU A 260 23.18 10.28 7.52
CA GLU A 260 24.41 11.09 7.54
C GLU A 260 25.67 10.23 7.70
N ARG A 261 25.65 9.23 8.57
CA ARG A 261 26.84 8.44 8.89
C ARG A 261 27.12 7.32 7.88
N TRP A 262 26.09 6.68 7.35
CA TRP A 262 26.23 5.51 6.47
C TRP A 262 25.68 5.73 5.05
N GLY A 263 25.18 6.94 4.75
CA GLY A 263 24.63 7.27 3.44
C GLY A 263 23.46 6.39 3.04
N ILE A 264 22.59 6.03 4.01
CA ILE A 264 21.46 5.14 3.76
C ILE A 264 20.18 5.98 3.69
N PRO A 265 19.61 6.22 2.48
CA PRO A 265 18.32 6.88 2.36
C PRO A 265 17.22 6.14 3.11
N VAL A 266 16.30 6.88 3.72
CA VAL A 266 15.14 6.33 4.43
C VAL A 266 13.88 6.91 3.80
N TYR A 267 13.02 6.05 3.30
CA TYR A 267 11.77 6.43 2.63
C TYR A 267 10.60 5.99 3.51
N PHE A 268 9.71 6.93 3.79
CA PHE A 268 8.43 6.67 4.47
C PHE A 268 7.34 6.54 3.42
N LEU A 269 6.62 5.44 3.45
CA LEU A 269 5.58 5.13 2.48
C LEU A 269 4.35 4.66 3.25
N ASP A 270 3.22 5.28 2.97
CA ASP A 270 2.01 5.23 3.81
C ASP A 270 1.49 3.82 4.06
N ASN A 271 1.73 2.90 3.11
CA ASN A 271 1.23 1.54 3.23
C ASN A 271 2.03 0.55 2.37
N LEU A 272 1.74 -0.73 2.55
CA LEU A 272 2.40 -1.85 1.90
C LEU A 272 2.35 -1.77 0.36
N LEU A 273 1.24 -1.34 -0.24
CA LEU A 273 1.09 -1.30 -1.71
C LEU A 273 1.97 -0.23 -2.36
N LEU A 274 2.03 0.97 -1.75
CA LEU A 274 2.93 2.04 -2.21
C LEU A 274 4.39 1.67 -1.98
N ALA A 275 4.67 1.03 -0.86
CA ALA A 275 6.02 0.59 -0.53
C ALA A 275 6.51 -0.50 -1.49
N GLU A 276 5.68 -1.47 -1.84
CA GLU A 276 5.98 -2.47 -2.86
C GLU A 276 6.24 -1.85 -4.23
N GLU A 277 5.39 -0.89 -4.66
CA GLU A 277 5.55 -0.19 -5.93
C GLU A 277 6.84 0.64 -5.97
N PHE A 278 7.13 1.36 -4.90
CA PHE A 278 8.36 2.12 -4.77
C PHE A 278 9.59 1.21 -4.90
N VAL A 279 9.61 0.09 -4.19
CA VAL A 279 10.71 -0.88 -4.26
C VAL A 279 10.79 -1.51 -5.64
N ALA A 280 9.67 -1.89 -6.24
CA ALA A 280 9.62 -2.42 -7.60
C ALA A 280 10.19 -1.42 -8.62
N SER A 281 9.78 -0.16 -8.54
CA SER A 281 10.27 0.92 -9.39
C SER A 281 11.79 1.12 -9.22
N MET A 282 12.27 1.15 -7.98
CA MET A 282 13.69 1.35 -7.68
C MET A 282 14.54 0.18 -8.19
N LEU A 283 14.12 -1.06 -7.95
CA LEU A 283 14.84 -2.25 -8.40
C LEU A 283 14.86 -2.33 -9.93
N SER A 284 13.71 -2.14 -10.58
CA SER A 284 13.61 -2.23 -12.04
C SER A 284 14.43 -1.14 -12.74
N LYS A 285 14.40 0.10 -12.24
CA LYS A 285 15.20 1.21 -12.79
C LYS A 285 16.69 1.04 -12.53
N TYR A 286 17.08 0.57 -11.34
CA TYR A 286 18.48 0.28 -11.06
C TYR A 286 19.05 -0.75 -12.05
N HIS A 287 18.33 -1.84 -12.29
CA HIS A 287 18.70 -2.83 -13.31
C HIS A 287 18.75 -2.21 -14.71
N ALA A 288 17.74 -1.43 -15.06
CA ALA A 288 17.65 -0.85 -16.39
C ALA A 288 18.83 0.11 -16.68
N TYR A 289 19.18 0.99 -15.74
CA TYR A 289 20.34 1.87 -15.93
C TYR A 289 21.65 1.10 -15.97
N HIS A 290 21.82 0.07 -15.14
CA HIS A 290 22.98 -0.80 -15.21
C HIS A 290 23.08 -1.52 -16.57
N TRP A 291 21.95 -1.99 -17.09
CA TRP A 291 21.90 -2.61 -18.42
C TRP A 291 22.23 -1.60 -19.53
N LEU A 292 21.72 -0.37 -19.45
CA LEU A 292 22.05 0.69 -20.42
C LEU A 292 23.55 0.99 -20.43
N GLU A 293 24.17 1.16 -19.27
CA GLU A 293 25.62 1.37 -19.15
C GLU A 293 26.40 0.23 -19.79
N SER A 294 26.01 -1.01 -19.48
CA SER A 294 26.69 -2.21 -19.98
C SER A 294 26.54 -2.46 -21.50
N ASN A 295 25.56 -1.82 -22.14
CA ASN A 295 25.22 -2.01 -23.53
C ASN A 295 25.45 -0.75 -24.42
N GLY A 296 26.11 0.26 -23.89
CA GLY A 296 26.50 1.47 -24.66
C GLY A 296 25.34 2.48 -24.82
N TYR A 297 24.34 2.45 -23.92
CA TYR A 297 23.17 3.34 -23.93
C TYR A 297 23.20 4.37 -22.79
N GLU A 298 24.35 4.70 -22.22
CA GLU A 298 24.49 5.50 -20.98
C GLU A 298 23.82 6.88 -21.05
N ARG A 299 23.63 7.40 -22.27
CA ARG A 299 22.99 8.72 -22.48
C ARG A 299 21.51 8.64 -22.85
N CYS A 300 20.96 7.43 -22.93
CA CYS A 300 19.56 7.24 -23.26
C CYS A 300 18.70 7.27 -22.01
N LEU A 301 17.51 7.86 -22.13
CA LEU A 301 16.48 7.80 -21.08
C LEU A 301 15.57 6.59 -21.29
N ILE A 302 15.13 6.00 -20.20
CA ILE A 302 14.11 4.98 -20.23
C ILE A 302 12.78 5.64 -20.58
N GLU A 303 11.99 5.00 -21.42
CA GLU A 303 10.67 5.49 -21.79
C GLU A 303 9.79 5.61 -20.51
N GLY A 304 9.33 6.82 -20.24
CA GLY A 304 8.53 7.14 -19.03
C GLY A 304 9.31 7.73 -17.86
N ASP A 305 10.60 8.06 -18.02
CA ASP A 305 11.39 8.73 -16.97
C ASP A 305 11.10 10.24 -16.87
N ILE A 306 10.60 10.85 -17.95
CA ILE A 306 10.26 12.28 -18.05
C ILE A 306 8.91 12.43 -18.74
#